data_fdcd1cd8d54a3f295987d5f8fd43c9af
#
_entry.id   fdcd1cd8d54a3f295987d5f8fd43c9af
#
_cell.length_a   1.000
_cell.length_b   1.000
_cell.length_c   1.000
_cell.angle_alpha   90.00
_cell.angle_beta   90.00
_cell.angle_gamma   90.00
#
_symmetry.space_group_name_H-M   'P 1'
#
loop_
_entity.id
_entity.type
_entity.pdbx_description
1 polymer ?
#
loop_
_entity_poly.entity_id
_entity_poly.type
_entity_poly.pdbx_seq_one_letter_code
_entity_poly.pdbx_strand_id
1 'polypeptide(L)'
;MEDKNELKEVIVSEDTAMTDVIQENEKTQSQVELQAEAKAAEEITYKEISPARLILRRFFRSKLSIVGIIMLVFLFAFSFLGPVVYNKWEPDIPDSTPTINTYYYTVKTEMPDGTTVTVIEQLQQESPTNAYAPLDGNHILGTDDKGMDVFVRLMYGGRISLAIGFIVVILQTLIGVVLGGIAGYYGGWVDQIIMRIVDIFNCIPTLPILL
;
A
#
# COMPACT_ATOMS: atom_id res chain seq x y z
N MET A 1 90.72 -3.46 41.90
CA MET A 1 89.69 -2.42 41.69
C MET A 1 88.95 -2.54 40.33
N GLU A 2 89.50 -3.39 39.44
CA GLU A 2 88.98 -3.63 38.13
C GLU A 2 87.75 -4.55 38.09
N ASP A 3 87.70 -5.51 39.00
CA ASP A 3 86.67 -6.55 39.01
C ASP A 3 85.23 -6.05 39.41
N LYS A 4 85.10 -4.88 40.03
CA LYS A 4 83.78 -4.32 40.38
C LYS A 4 83.10 -3.48 39.26
N ASN A 5 83.88 -3.07 38.28
CA ASN A 5 83.35 -2.29 37.16
C ASN A 5 82.77 -3.20 36.06
N GLU A 6 83.48 -4.34 35.81
CA GLU A 6 82.94 -5.35 34.80
C GLU A 6 81.62 -5.96 35.29
N LEU A 7 81.48 -6.30 36.58
CA LEU A 7 80.22 -6.79 37.14
C LEU A 7 79.05 -5.76 37.04
N LYS A 8 79.35 -4.48 37.14
CA LYS A 8 78.34 -3.43 37.00
C LYS A 8 77.92 -3.26 35.54
N GLU A 9 78.82 -3.36 34.57
CA GLU A 9 78.49 -3.28 33.17
C GLU A 9 77.66 -4.50 32.70
N VAL A 10 77.93 -5.68 33.20
CA VAL A 10 77.12 -6.90 32.87
C VAL A 10 75.72 -6.80 33.47
N ILE A 11 75.56 -6.32 34.71
CA ILE A 11 74.25 -6.19 35.31
C ILE A 11 73.42 -5.10 34.61
N VAL A 12 74.04 -3.98 34.21
CA VAL A 12 73.30 -2.93 33.46
C VAL A 12 72.93 -3.40 32.04
N SER A 13 73.75 -4.21 31.42
CA SER A 13 73.43 -4.77 30.09
C SER A 13 72.30 -5.83 30.14
N GLU A 14 72.24 -6.66 31.20
CA GLU A 14 71.12 -7.61 31.37
C GLU A 14 69.81 -6.88 31.74
N ASP A 15 69.84 -5.83 32.58
CA ASP A 15 68.64 -5.05 32.89
C ASP A 15 68.09 -4.30 31.66
N THR A 16 68.98 -3.79 30.81
CA THR A 16 68.57 -3.13 29.55
C THR A 16 67.95 -4.13 28.56
N ALA A 17 68.57 -5.29 28.40
CA ALA A 17 68.05 -6.33 27.54
C ALA A 17 66.69 -6.89 28.04
N MET A 18 66.51 -6.98 29.34
CA MET A 18 65.26 -7.43 29.97
C MET A 18 64.16 -6.37 29.80
N THR A 19 64.49 -5.11 29.88
CA THR A 19 63.56 -3.99 29.66
C THR A 19 63.12 -3.91 28.19
N ASP A 20 63.99 -4.15 27.23
CA ASP A 20 63.69 -4.18 25.80
C ASP A 20 62.77 -5.32 25.46
N VAL A 21 62.99 -6.51 26.03
CA VAL A 21 62.12 -7.69 25.83
C VAL A 21 60.71 -7.47 26.42
N ILE A 22 60.63 -6.80 27.58
CA ILE A 22 59.33 -6.46 28.21
C ILE A 22 58.57 -5.45 27.33
N GLN A 23 59.25 -4.42 26.83
CA GLN A 23 58.60 -3.41 25.95
C GLN A 23 58.16 -4.01 24.59
N GLU A 24 58.94 -4.96 24.05
CA GLU A 24 58.57 -5.65 22.80
C GLU A 24 57.37 -6.58 22.98
N ASN A 25 57.27 -7.26 24.14
CA ASN A 25 56.13 -8.06 24.52
C ASN A 25 54.86 -7.24 24.74
N GLU A 26 54.97 -6.10 25.44
CA GLU A 26 53.83 -5.17 25.65
C GLU A 26 53.34 -4.58 24.32
N LYS A 27 54.22 -4.21 23.40
CA LYS A 27 53.86 -3.75 22.07
C LYS A 27 53.18 -4.85 21.24
N THR A 28 53.66 -6.09 21.35
CA THR A 28 53.09 -7.22 20.63
C THR A 28 51.70 -7.57 21.19
N GLN A 29 51.51 -7.55 22.50
CA GLN A 29 50.22 -7.77 23.14
C GLN A 29 49.22 -6.69 22.77
N SER A 30 49.60 -5.42 22.81
CA SER A 30 48.70 -4.32 22.41
C SER A 30 48.31 -4.36 20.92
N GLN A 31 49.20 -4.82 20.04
CA GLN A 31 48.88 -5.03 18.63
C GLN A 31 47.93 -6.21 18.41
N VAL A 32 48.07 -7.29 19.17
CA VAL A 32 47.16 -8.45 19.11
C VAL A 32 45.77 -8.08 19.64
N GLU A 33 45.70 -7.30 20.73
CA GLU A 33 44.43 -6.81 21.24
C GLU A 33 43.73 -5.83 20.29
N LEU A 34 44.46 -4.90 19.67
CA LEU A 34 43.95 -4.01 18.65
C LEU A 34 43.45 -4.75 17.40
N GLN A 35 44.16 -5.81 16.99
CA GLN A 35 43.70 -6.66 15.86
C GLN A 35 42.50 -7.52 16.22
N ALA A 36 42.40 -7.99 17.46
CA ALA A 36 41.25 -8.73 17.96
C ALA A 36 40.00 -7.83 18.04
N GLU A 37 40.19 -6.59 18.57
CA GLU A 37 39.09 -5.60 18.59
C GLU A 37 38.68 -5.17 17.19
N ALA A 38 39.61 -4.97 16.25
CA ALA A 38 39.29 -4.65 14.86
C ALA A 38 38.54 -5.79 14.18
N LYS A 39 38.95 -7.06 14.39
CA LYS A 39 38.22 -8.23 13.90
C LYS A 39 36.85 -8.39 14.52
N ALA A 40 36.72 -8.16 15.82
CA ALA A 40 35.43 -8.17 16.51
C ALA A 40 34.52 -7.04 16.01
N ALA A 41 35.05 -5.85 15.74
CA ALA A 41 34.32 -4.75 15.13
C ALA A 41 33.90 -5.05 13.68
N GLU A 42 34.72 -5.71 12.89
CA GLU A 42 34.36 -6.20 11.54
C GLU A 42 33.28 -7.29 11.59
N GLU A 43 33.32 -8.23 12.52
CA GLU A 43 32.27 -9.25 12.68
C GLU A 43 30.93 -8.67 13.15
N ILE A 44 30.95 -7.57 13.93
CA ILE A 44 29.73 -6.87 14.34
C ILE A 44 29.12 -6.08 13.18
N THR A 45 29.90 -5.73 12.17
CA THR A 45 29.53 -4.71 11.19
C THR A 45 28.64 -5.19 10.07
N TYR A 46 28.51 -6.43 9.72
CA TYR A 46 27.67 -6.82 8.59
C TYR A 46 26.88 -8.11 8.77
N LYS A 47 25.95 -8.10 9.71
CA LYS A 47 24.75 -8.89 9.46
C LYS A 47 23.85 -8.01 8.56
N GLU A 48 24.13 -7.99 7.27
CA GLU A 48 23.32 -7.27 6.28
C GLU A 48 21.89 -7.76 6.34
N ILE A 49 21.08 -7.06 7.12
CA ILE A 49 19.64 -7.26 7.08
C ILE A 49 19.21 -6.66 5.74
N SER A 50 18.91 -7.52 4.78
CA SER A 50 18.40 -7.11 3.48
C SER A 50 17.39 -5.96 3.65
N PRO A 51 17.55 -4.83 2.92
CA PRO A 51 16.64 -3.68 3.01
C PRO A 51 15.17 -4.08 2.92
N ALA A 52 14.87 -5.08 2.09
CA ALA A 52 13.54 -5.65 1.95
C ALA A 52 13.01 -6.24 3.28
N ARG A 53 13.85 -6.94 4.04
CA ARG A 53 13.47 -7.53 5.34
C ARG A 53 13.20 -6.47 6.40
N LEU A 54 13.94 -5.36 6.36
CA LEU A 54 13.75 -4.22 7.26
C LEU A 54 12.42 -3.50 6.97
N ILE A 55 12.12 -3.29 5.68
CA ILE A 55 10.86 -2.70 5.22
C ILE A 55 9.69 -3.60 5.63
N LEU A 56 9.79 -4.90 5.35
CA LEU A 56 8.75 -5.88 5.69
C LEU A 56 8.50 -5.92 7.21
N ARG A 57 9.54 -5.93 8.02
CA ARG A 57 9.42 -5.94 9.47
C ARG A 57 8.80 -4.65 10.02
N ARG A 58 9.12 -3.48 9.44
CA ARG A 58 8.49 -2.21 9.80
C ARG A 58 7.03 -2.17 9.41
N PHE A 59 6.73 -2.68 8.22
CA PHE A 59 5.37 -2.76 7.68
C PHE A 59 4.45 -3.62 8.57
N PHE A 60 4.87 -4.84 8.91
CA PHE A 60 4.09 -5.74 9.77
C PHE A 60 4.06 -5.31 11.25
N ARG A 61 4.89 -4.38 11.66
CA ARG A 61 4.83 -3.80 13.00
C ARG A 61 3.71 -2.76 13.15
N SER A 62 3.26 -2.17 12.07
CA SER A 62 2.18 -1.18 12.06
C SER A 62 0.82 -1.88 12.04
N LYS A 63 0.01 -1.67 13.08
CA LYS A 63 -1.36 -2.20 13.15
C LYS A 63 -2.23 -1.71 11.97
N LEU A 64 -2.03 -0.46 11.56
CA LEU A 64 -2.76 0.13 10.43
C LEU A 64 -2.43 -0.54 9.10
N SER A 65 -1.15 -0.91 8.89
CA SER A 65 -0.72 -1.63 7.68
C SER A 65 -1.33 -3.02 7.60
N ILE A 66 -1.45 -3.70 8.74
CA ILE A 66 -2.09 -5.02 8.82
C ILE A 66 -3.58 -4.91 8.45
N VAL A 67 -4.29 -3.92 9.01
CA VAL A 67 -5.70 -3.67 8.67
C VAL A 67 -5.85 -3.38 7.18
N GLY A 68 -4.96 -2.56 6.61
CA GLY A 68 -4.96 -2.26 5.17
C GLY A 68 -4.78 -3.51 4.30
N ILE A 69 -3.84 -4.40 4.66
CA ILE A 69 -3.66 -5.68 3.94
C ILE A 69 -4.91 -6.55 4.05
N ILE A 70 -5.47 -6.69 5.25
CA ILE A 70 -6.67 -7.52 5.46
C ILE A 70 -7.82 -6.99 4.60
N MET A 71 -8.06 -5.68 4.57
CA MET A 71 -9.06 -5.08 3.70
C MET A 71 -8.79 -5.34 2.22
N LEU A 72 -7.54 -5.20 1.79
CA LEU A 72 -7.15 -5.43 0.40
C LEU A 72 -7.37 -6.90 0.00
N VAL A 73 -6.94 -7.84 0.84
CA VAL A 73 -7.13 -9.28 0.61
C VAL A 73 -8.62 -9.62 0.58
N PHE A 74 -9.41 -9.02 1.49
CA PHE A 74 -10.87 -9.20 1.49
C PHE A 74 -11.50 -8.70 0.19
N LEU A 75 -11.13 -7.49 -0.29
CA LEU A 75 -11.65 -6.95 -1.55
C LEU A 75 -11.27 -7.81 -2.75
N PHE A 76 -10.03 -8.32 -2.77
CA PHE A 76 -9.61 -9.26 -3.80
C PHE A 76 -10.40 -10.57 -3.76
N ALA A 77 -10.51 -11.17 -2.58
CA ALA A 77 -11.26 -12.40 -2.40
C ALA A 77 -12.73 -12.19 -2.79
N PHE A 78 -13.34 -11.12 -2.33
CA PHE A 78 -14.72 -10.77 -2.67
C PHE A 78 -14.92 -10.61 -4.17
N SER A 79 -14.05 -9.87 -4.86
CA SER A 79 -14.21 -9.58 -6.27
C SER A 79 -13.87 -10.76 -7.19
N PHE A 80 -12.88 -11.59 -6.84
CA PHE A 80 -12.42 -12.67 -7.71
C PHE A 80 -12.96 -14.04 -7.34
N LEU A 81 -13.08 -14.36 -6.03
CA LEU A 81 -13.65 -15.62 -5.57
C LEU A 81 -15.16 -15.54 -5.40
N GLY A 82 -15.69 -14.35 -5.07
CA GLY A 82 -17.13 -14.15 -4.87
C GLY A 82 -18.00 -14.71 -6.00
N PRO A 83 -17.75 -14.36 -7.29
CA PRO A 83 -18.52 -14.89 -8.41
C PRO A 83 -18.36 -16.40 -8.66
N VAL A 84 -17.29 -17.01 -8.14
CA VAL A 84 -17.11 -18.48 -8.22
C VAL A 84 -17.98 -19.18 -7.17
N VAL A 85 -18.12 -18.56 -5.99
CA VAL A 85 -18.94 -19.09 -4.89
C VAL A 85 -20.43 -18.79 -5.10
N TYR A 86 -20.72 -17.56 -5.54
CA TYR A 86 -22.08 -17.10 -5.81
C TYR A 86 -22.26 -16.89 -7.33
N ASN A 87 -22.52 -17.99 -8.03
CA ASN A 87 -22.68 -18.07 -9.49
C ASN A 87 -24.14 -18.20 -9.95
N LYS A 88 -25.09 -17.86 -9.06
CA LYS A 88 -26.52 -18.01 -9.34
C LYS A 88 -27.03 -17.04 -10.40
N TRP A 89 -26.45 -15.84 -10.44
CA TRP A 89 -26.85 -14.75 -11.33
C TRP A 89 -25.66 -14.26 -12.14
N GLU A 90 -25.93 -13.76 -13.34
CA GLU A 90 -24.93 -13.11 -14.17
C GLU A 90 -25.02 -11.57 -14.02
N PRO A 91 -23.89 -10.83 -14.19
CA PRO A 91 -23.87 -9.38 -13.92
C PRO A 91 -24.71 -8.55 -14.88
N ASP A 92 -24.91 -9.06 -16.10
CA ASP A 92 -25.57 -8.35 -17.21
C ASP A 92 -26.91 -8.97 -17.63
N ILE A 93 -27.36 -10.01 -16.91
CA ILE A 93 -28.64 -10.67 -17.18
C ILE A 93 -29.64 -10.33 -16.07
N PRO A 94 -30.74 -9.63 -16.41
CA PRO A 94 -31.77 -9.31 -15.45
C PRO A 94 -32.58 -10.57 -15.06
N ASP A 95 -33.08 -10.56 -13.84
CA ASP A 95 -34.11 -11.53 -13.43
C ASP A 95 -35.40 -11.24 -14.18
N SER A 96 -35.79 -12.14 -15.04
CA SER A 96 -36.97 -12.03 -15.93
C SER A 96 -38.29 -12.36 -15.22
N THR A 97 -38.31 -12.40 -13.89
CA THR A 97 -39.55 -12.60 -13.14
C THR A 97 -40.38 -11.33 -13.17
N PRO A 98 -41.61 -11.34 -13.76
CA PRO A 98 -42.44 -10.15 -13.80
C PRO A 98 -42.83 -9.70 -12.37
N THR A 99 -42.72 -8.41 -12.11
CA THR A 99 -43.03 -7.83 -10.79
C THR A 99 -43.95 -6.64 -10.98
N ILE A 100 -44.91 -6.48 -10.07
CA ILE A 100 -45.77 -5.29 -9.97
C ILE A 100 -45.17 -4.34 -8.96
N ASN A 101 -44.64 -3.23 -9.45
CA ASN A 101 -44.12 -2.18 -8.61
C ASN A 101 -45.23 -1.18 -8.25
N THR A 102 -45.44 -0.92 -6.97
CA THR A 102 -46.42 0.05 -6.49
C THR A 102 -45.69 1.32 -6.08
N TYR A 103 -45.94 2.39 -6.77
CA TYR A 103 -45.41 3.72 -6.45
C TYR A 103 -46.47 4.55 -5.76
N TYR A 104 -46.09 5.23 -4.68
CA TYR A 104 -46.94 6.13 -3.94
C TYR A 104 -46.50 7.56 -4.27
N TYR A 105 -47.42 8.40 -4.74
CA TYR A 105 -47.15 9.80 -4.98
C TYR A 105 -48.23 10.66 -4.37
N THR A 106 -47.84 11.88 -4.03
CA THR A 106 -48.71 12.79 -3.33
C THR A 106 -49.29 13.80 -4.31
N VAL A 107 -50.57 13.81 -4.48
CA VAL A 107 -51.28 14.79 -5.31
C VAL A 107 -51.95 15.84 -4.39
N LYS A 108 -51.72 17.09 -4.68
CA LYS A 108 -52.42 18.19 -4.04
C LYS A 108 -53.64 18.52 -4.89
N THR A 109 -54.82 18.25 -4.38
CA THR A 109 -56.08 18.53 -5.06
C THR A 109 -56.77 19.70 -4.36
N GLU A 110 -57.08 20.75 -5.11
CA GLU A 110 -57.89 21.87 -4.60
C GLU A 110 -59.37 21.51 -4.67
N MET A 111 -60.04 21.64 -3.53
CA MET A 111 -61.49 21.44 -3.43
C MET A 111 -62.24 22.68 -3.87
N PRO A 112 -63.53 22.58 -4.27
CA PRO A 112 -64.32 23.72 -4.72
C PRO A 112 -64.53 24.83 -3.64
N ASP A 113 -64.24 24.52 -2.40
CA ASP A 113 -64.28 25.43 -1.26
C ASP A 113 -62.96 26.19 -1.02
N GLY A 114 -61.95 25.99 -1.88
CA GLY A 114 -60.63 26.62 -1.78
C GLY A 114 -59.66 25.91 -0.82
N THR A 115 -60.01 24.75 -0.22
CA THR A 115 -59.10 23.98 0.62
C THR A 115 -58.25 23.07 -0.20
N THR A 116 -56.94 22.98 0.12
CA THR A 116 -56.02 22.04 -0.52
C THR A 116 -55.92 20.74 0.30
N VAL A 117 -56.35 19.66 -0.29
CA VAL A 117 -56.21 18.31 0.32
C VAL A 117 -55.08 17.58 -0.35
N THR A 118 -54.23 16.97 0.46
CA THR A 118 -53.13 16.10 0.01
C THR A 118 -53.62 14.68 -0.03
N VAL A 119 -53.71 14.10 -1.23
CA VAL A 119 -54.14 12.72 -1.45
C VAL A 119 -52.92 11.89 -1.86
N ILE A 120 -52.77 10.74 -1.25
CA ILE A 120 -51.77 9.75 -1.64
C ILE A 120 -52.41 8.83 -2.69
N GLU A 121 -51.92 8.89 -3.88
CA GLU A 121 -52.33 7.97 -4.96
C GLU A 121 -51.34 6.86 -5.17
N GLN A 122 -51.82 5.71 -5.57
CA GLN A 122 -51.01 4.51 -5.89
C GLN A 122 -50.99 4.32 -7.38
N LEU A 123 -49.78 4.22 -7.95
CA LEU A 123 -49.58 3.77 -9.32
C LEU A 123 -48.97 2.38 -9.33
N GLN A 124 -49.68 1.40 -9.88
CA GLN A 124 -49.13 0.07 -10.10
C GLN A 124 -48.57 0.00 -11.51
N GLN A 125 -47.30 -0.28 -11.62
CA GLN A 125 -46.62 -0.48 -12.90
C GLN A 125 -46.10 -1.90 -12.98
N GLU A 126 -46.53 -2.64 -13.97
CA GLU A 126 -46.02 -3.98 -14.29
C GLU A 126 -44.67 -3.86 -14.98
N SER A 127 -43.65 -4.49 -14.38
CA SER A 127 -42.30 -4.56 -14.91
C SER A 127 -42.05 -5.98 -15.45
N PRO A 128 -41.48 -6.14 -16.66
CA PRO A 128 -41.14 -7.45 -17.19
C PRO A 128 -39.98 -8.13 -16.49
N THR A 129 -39.32 -7.41 -15.59
CA THR A 129 -38.18 -7.87 -14.78
C THR A 129 -38.46 -7.67 -13.31
N ASN A 130 -37.76 -8.41 -12.45
CA ASN A 130 -37.84 -8.29 -11.00
C ASN A 130 -37.08 -7.06 -10.52
N ALA A 131 -37.52 -5.86 -10.95
CA ALA A 131 -36.91 -4.61 -10.57
C ALA A 131 -37.21 -4.28 -9.10
N TYR A 132 -36.18 -3.76 -8.42
CA TYR A 132 -36.24 -3.38 -6.99
C TYR A 132 -36.68 -4.50 -6.05
N ALA A 133 -36.32 -5.76 -6.38
CA ALA A 133 -36.58 -6.88 -5.48
C ALA A 133 -35.92 -6.64 -4.13
N PRO A 134 -36.61 -6.95 -3.02
CA PRO A 134 -36.07 -6.82 -1.69
C PRO A 134 -34.91 -7.79 -1.43
N LEU A 135 -34.19 -7.59 -0.34
CA LEU A 135 -33.20 -8.55 0.13
C LEU A 135 -33.88 -9.85 0.50
N ASP A 136 -33.56 -10.91 -0.22
CA ASP A 136 -34.12 -12.24 0.00
C ASP A 136 -33.08 -13.34 -0.22
N GLY A 137 -33.50 -14.63 -0.11
CA GLY A 137 -32.62 -15.78 -0.38
C GLY A 137 -32.22 -15.92 -1.85
N ASN A 138 -32.89 -15.23 -2.78
CA ASN A 138 -32.57 -15.22 -4.20
C ASN A 138 -31.59 -14.09 -4.54
N HIS A 139 -31.80 -12.91 -3.98
CA HIS A 139 -31.01 -11.71 -4.19
C HIS A 139 -30.51 -11.15 -2.86
N ILE A 140 -29.24 -11.43 -2.50
CA ILE A 140 -28.65 -11.06 -1.20
C ILE A 140 -28.74 -9.54 -0.93
N LEU A 141 -28.50 -8.71 -1.96
CA LEU A 141 -28.62 -7.25 -1.88
C LEU A 141 -29.78 -6.69 -2.72
N GLY A 142 -30.72 -7.56 -3.11
CA GLY A 142 -31.80 -7.16 -3.98
C GLY A 142 -31.38 -6.94 -5.43
N THR A 143 -32.30 -6.38 -6.25
CA THR A 143 -32.07 -6.04 -7.65
C THR A 143 -32.14 -4.53 -7.88
N ASP A 144 -31.51 -4.06 -8.96
CA ASP A 144 -31.57 -2.67 -9.39
C ASP A 144 -32.86 -2.36 -10.20
N ASP A 145 -32.92 -1.15 -10.77
CA ASP A 145 -34.01 -0.66 -11.63
C ASP A 145 -34.23 -1.50 -12.89
N LYS A 146 -33.25 -2.31 -13.30
CA LYS A 146 -33.29 -3.19 -14.47
C LYS A 146 -33.52 -4.65 -14.10
N GLY A 147 -33.66 -4.97 -12.81
CA GLY A 147 -33.79 -6.34 -12.33
C GLY A 147 -32.46 -7.10 -12.24
N MET A 148 -31.31 -6.41 -12.28
CA MET A 148 -29.99 -7.04 -12.17
C MET A 148 -29.59 -7.21 -10.71
N ASP A 149 -28.99 -8.34 -10.35
CA ASP A 149 -28.54 -8.62 -8.99
C ASP A 149 -27.42 -7.67 -8.56
N VAL A 150 -27.69 -6.86 -7.51
CA VAL A 150 -26.77 -5.84 -7.02
C VAL A 150 -25.51 -6.45 -6.42
N PHE A 151 -25.62 -7.61 -5.75
CA PHE A 151 -24.48 -8.28 -5.11
C PHE A 151 -23.48 -8.80 -6.17
N VAL A 152 -23.99 -9.41 -7.24
CA VAL A 152 -23.17 -9.87 -8.36
C VAL A 152 -22.48 -8.70 -9.07
N ARG A 153 -23.23 -7.63 -9.34
CA ARG A 153 -22.66 -6.42 -9.96
C ARG A 153 -21.59 -5.77 -9.12
N LEU A 154 -21.76 -5.78 -7.79
CA LEU A 154 -20.74 -5.26 -6.87
C LEU A 154 -19.43 -6.09 -6.95
N MET A 155 -19.52 -7.42 -7.02
CA MET A 155 -18.35 -8.29 -7.17
C MET A 155 -17.63 -8.05 -8.52
N TYR A 156 -18.37 -8.00 -9.61
CA TYR A 156 -17.80 -7.76 -10.95
C TYR A 156 -17.27 -6.32 -11.10
N GLY A 157 -17.99 -5.33 -10.58
CA GLY A 157 -17.51 -3.94 -10.53
C GLY A 157 -16.22 -3.82 -9.73
N GLY A 158 -16.08 -4.58 -8.64
CA GLY A 158 -14.86 -4.68 -7.85
C GLY A 158 -13.66 -5.17 -8.67
N ARG A 159 -13.83 -6.17 -9.55
CA ARG A 159 -12.76 -6.66 -10.45
C ARG A 159 -12.26 -5.55 -11.37
N ILE A 160 -13.18 -4.85 -12.01
CA ILE A 160 -12.84 -3.77 -12.96
C ILE A 160 -12.13 -2.64 -12.22
N SER A 161 -12.66 -2.23 -11.07
CA SER A 161 -12.06 -1.17 -10.25
C SER A 161 -10.66 -1.52 -9.76
N LEU A 162 -10.46 -2.75 -9.27
CA LEU A 162 -9.15 -3.23 -8.84
C LEU A 162 -8.17 -3.31 -10.01
N ALA A 163 -8.59 -3.86 -11.16
CA ALA A 163 -7.75 -3.96 -12.35
C ALA A 163 -7.29 -2.58 -12.83
N ILE A 164 -8.22 -1.63 -12.95
CA ILE A 164 -7.91 -0.25 -13.34
C ILE A 164 -6.96 0.38 -12.30
N GLY A 165 -7.25 0.23 -11.02
CA GLY A 165 -6.40 0.77 -9.95
C GLY A 165 -4.95 0.27 -10.03
N PHE A 166 -4.75 -1.05 -10.24
CA PHE A 166 -3.41 -1.62 -10.40
C PHE A 166 -2.69 -1.12 -11.65
N ILE A 167 -3.39 -1.10 -12.80
CA ILE A 167 -2.81 -0.60 -14.05
C ILE A 167 -2.37 0.85 -13.90
N VAL A 168 -3.24 1.69 -13.33
CA VAL A 168 -2.93 3.12 -13.10
C VAL A 168 -1.71 3.28 -12.19
N VAL A 169 -1.66 2.58 -11.05
CA VAL A 169 -0.54 2.67 -10.10
C VAL A 169 0.78 2.21 -10.75
N ILE A 170 0.77 1.13 -11.51
CA ILE A 170 1.96 0.63 -12.21
C ILE A 170 2.44 1.67 -13.22
N LEU A 171 1.56 2.18 -14.08
CA LEU A 171 1.91 3.17 -15.08
C LEU A 171 2.41 4.47 -14.44
N GLN A 172 1.73 4.96 -13.42
CA GLN A 172 2.12 6.16 -12.68
C GLN A 172 3.49 6.00 -12.03
N THR A 173 3.75 4.84 -11.41
CA THR A 173 5.04 4.55 -10.79
C THR A 173 6.16 4.47 -11.81
N LEU A 174 5.94 3.79 -12.93
CA LEU A 174 6.93 3.70 -14.01
C LEU A 174 7.28 5.08 -14.57
N ILE A 175 6.25 5.86 -14.90
CA ILE A 175 6.45 7.23 -15.43
C ILE A 175 7.17 8.09 -14.38
N GLY A 176 6.71 8.06 -13.12
CA GLY A 176 7.30 8.84 -12.03
C GLY A 176 8.75 8.49 -11.76
N VAL A 177 9.10 7.20 -11.72
CA VAL A 177 10.49 6.74 -11.50
C VAL A 177 11.39 7.13 -12.67
N VAL A 178 10.92 6.96 -13.91
CA VAL A 178 11.71 7.30 -15.10
C VAL A 178 11.93 8.80 -15.19
N LEU A 179 10.87 9.60 -15.13
CA LEU A 179 10.99 11.06 -15.23
C LEU A 179 11.72 11.65 -14.03
N GLY A 180 11.40 11.19 -12.81
CA GLY A 180 12.09 11.62 -11.60
C GLY A 180 13.56 11.19 -11.57
N GLY A 181 13.89 10.00 -12.07
CA GLY A 181 15.26 9.52 -12.21
C GLY A 181 16.07 10.37 -13.23
N ILE A 182 15.48 10.70 -14.37
CA ILE A 182 16.10 11.58 -15.38
C ILE A 182 16.31 12.99 -14.81
N ALA A 183 15.29 13.56 -14.18
CA ALA A 183 15.37 14.88 -13.55
C ALA A 183 16.46 14.92 -12.46
N GLY A 184 16.50 13.90 -11.59
CA GLY A 184 17.49 13.82 -10.51
C GLY A 184 18.91 13.55 -11.00
N TYR A 185 19.08 12.76 -12.07
CA TYR A 185 20.41 12.44 -12.61
C TYR A 185 21.03 13.61 -13.40
N TYR A 186 20.28 14.24 -14.29
CA TYR A 186 20.80 15.34 -15.12
C TYR A 186 20.71 16.70 -14.44
N GLY A 187 19.72 16.89 -13.54
CA GLY A 187 19.52 18.15 -12.82
C GLY A 187 19.30 19.38 -13.71
N GLY A 188 19.48 20.57 -13.13
CA GLY A 188 19.54 21.83 -13.86
C GLY A 188 18.40 22.07 -14.84
N TRP A 189 18.72 22.20 -16.14
CA TRP A 189 17.74 22.49 -17.19
C TRP A 189 16.73 21.39 -17.43
N VAL A 190 17.14 20.13 -17.34
CA VAL A 190 16.27 18.96 -17.55
C VAL A 190 15.20 18.89 -16.46
N ASP A 191 15.61 19.06 -15.21
CA ASP A 191 14.70 19.11 -14.08
C ASP A 191 13.69 20.25 -14.20
N GLN A 192 14.16 21.46 -14.58
CA GLN A 192 13.27 22.61 -14.78
C GLN A 192 12.22 22.38 -15.87
N ILE A 193 12.59 21.74 -17.00
CA ILE A 193 11.63 21.42 -18.07
C ILE A 193 10.60 20.42 -17.60
N ILE A 194 11.03 19.34 -16.94
CA ILE A 194 10.12 18.31 -16.43
C ILE A 194 9.14 18.92 -15.41
N MET A 195 9.64 19.74 -14.47
CA MET A 195 8.81 20.42 -13.50
C MET A 195 7.81 21.39 -14.14
N ARG A 196 8.19 22.13 -15.19
CA ARG A 196 7.26 23.00 -15.94
C ARG A 196 6.14 22.22 -16.61
N ILE A 197 6.46 21.06 -17.18
CA ILE A 197 5.44 20.19 -17.78
C ILE A 197 4.45 19.71 -16.69
N VAL A 198 4.97 19.28 -15.54
CA VAL A 198 4.13 18.85 -14.40
C VAL A 198 3.25 20.01 -13.92
N ASP A 199 3.80 21.23 -13.82
CA ASP A 199 3.05 22.41 -13.41
C ASP A 199 1.89 22.71 -14.36
N ILE A 200 2.12 22.60 -15.69
CA ILE A 200 1.07 22.78 -16.70
C ILE A 200 -0.08 21.78 -16.47
N PHE A 201 0.24 20.49 -16.24
CA PHE A 201 -0.78 19.49 -15.98
C PHE A 201 -1.54 19.77 -14.68
N ASN A 202 -0.86 20.24 -13.63
CA ASN A 202 -1.47 20.60 -12.36
C ASN A 202 -2.37 21.85 -12.44
N CYS A 203 -2.11 22.75 -13.40
CA CYS A 203 -2.94 23.94 -13.63
C CYS A 203 -4.27 23.62 -14.33
N ILE A 204 -4.38 22.43 -14.96
CA ILE A 204 -5.63 22.06 -15.66
C ILE A 204 -6.65 21.60 -14.59
N PRO A 205 -7.78 22.33 -14.45
CA PRO A 205 -8.79 21.96 -13.47
C PRO A 205 -9.43 20.62 -13.83
N THR A 206 -9.35 19.66 -12.92
CA THR A 206 -9.83 18.28 -13.15
C THR A 206 -11.33 18.20 -13.39
N LEU A 207 -12.12 19.09 -12.77
CA LEU A 207 -13.58 19.09 -12.91
C LEU A 207 -14.07 19.36 -14.35
N PRO A 208 -13.57 20.37 -15.11
CA PRO A 208 -13.97 20.57 -16.49
C PRO A 208 -13.55 19.48 -17.46
N ILE A 209 -12.55 18.65 -17.10
CA ILE A 209 -12.12 17.53 -17.96
C ILE A 209 -13.02 16.30 -17.77
N LEU A 210 -13.65 16.17 -16.60
CA LEU A 210 -14.52 15.04 -16.25
C LEU A 210 -15.99 15.23 -16.68
N LEU A 211 -16.35 16.45 -17.09
CA LEU A 211 -17.66 16.82 -17.61
C LEU A 211 -17.68 16.78 -19.13
#